data_d8a54d72065dd1e5a3e991f98bb4b6fb
#
_entry.id   d8a54d72065dd1e5a3e991f98bb4b6fb
#
_cell.length_a   1.000
_cell.length_b   1.000
_cell.length_c   1.000
_cell.angle_alpha   90.00
_cell.angle_beta   90.00
_cell.angle_gamma   90.00
#
_symmetry.space_group_name_H-M   'P 1'
#
loop_
_entity.id
_entity.type
_entity.pdbx_description
1 polymer ?
#
loop_
_entity_poly.entity_id
_entity_poly.type
_entity_poly.pdbx_seq_one_letter_code
_entity_poly.pdbx_strand_id
1 'polypeptide(L)'
;EGFAAYGVATHRHAPEIDQCLGDFAGRPVQVSFTPHLVPMNRGIFATIYVDLARGALPEDLHGALAQAYAEEPFVRVLPMRALPQTRHVRGSNLCLIAVHPDRVPGRAILLSVTDNLVKGASGQAVQNMNILLGLPETTGLARQPLFP
;
A
#
# COMPACT_ATOMS: atom_id res chain seq x y z
N GLU A 1 -19.79 18.46 -1.05
CA GLU A 1 -19.12 17.21 -1.42
C GLU A 1 -18.33 17.42 -2.70
N GLY A 2 -17.03 17.19 -2.68
CA GLY A 2 -16.16 17.39 -3.83
C GLY A 2 -15.10 16.31 -3.96
N PHE A 3 -14.67 16.04 -5.19
CA PHE A 3 -13.53 15.21 -5.51
C PHE A 3 -12.50 16.09 -6.20
N ALA A 4 -11.27 16.15 -5.67
CA ALA A 4 -10.25 17.06 -6.18
C ALA A 4 -8.86 16.46 -6.12
N ALA A 5 -8.07 16.67 -7.18
CA ALA A 5 -6.63 16.44 -7.11
C ALA A 5 -5.96 17.52 -6.27
N TYR A 6 -4.89 17.20 -5.60
CA TYR A 6 -4.06 18.17 -4.89
C TYR A 6 -2.59 17.82 -5.01
N GLY A 7 -1.72 18.80 -4.86
CA GLY A 7 -0.28 18.59 -4.93
C GLY A 7 0.20 17.92 -6.22
N VAL A 8 -0.47 18.17 -7.35
CA VAL A 8 -0.13 17.56 -8.65
C VAL A 8 1.31 17.89 -8.99
N ALA A 9 2.14 16.87 -9.21
CA ALA A 9 3.58 16.95 -9.48
C ALA A 9 4.42 17.69 -8.40
N THR A 10 3.81 18.10 -7.28
CA THR A 10 4.48 18.90 -6.23
C THR A 10 4.21 18.38 -4.82
N HIS A 11 3.54 17.24 -4.68
CA HIS A 11 3.23 16.69 -3.37
C HIS A 11 4.50 16.31 -2.61
N ARG A 12 4.56 16.67 -1.32
CA ARG A 12 5.75 16.47 -0.47
C ARG A 12 6.22 15.01 -0.34
N HIS A 13 5.33 14.04 -0.54
CA HIS A 13 5.69 12.62 -0.50
C HIS A 13 6.32 12.12 -1.80
N ALA A 14 6.21 12.83 -2.93
CA ALA A 14 6.79 12.36 -4.20
C ALA A 14 8.29 12.09 -4.10
N PRO A 15 9.14 13.03 -3.60
CA PRO A 15 10.56 12.76 -3.45
C PRO A 15 10.89 11.67 -2.43
N GLU A 16 10.07 11.51 -1.39
CA GLU A 16 10.22 10.43 -0.41
C GLU A 16 9.94 9.05 -1.04
N ILE A 17 8.89 8.96 -1.86
CA ILE A 17 8.56 7.74 -2.62
C ILE A 17 9.69 7.41 -3.59
N ASP A 18 10.19 8.39 -4.35
CA ASP A 18 11.29 8.22 -5.29
C ASP A 18 12.57 7.75 -4.59
N GLN A 19 12.89 8.33 -3.43
CA GLN A 19 14.02 7.92 -2.61
C GLN A 19 13.89 6.48 -2.14
N CYS A 20 12.78 6.13 -1.48
CA CYS A 20 12.59 4.78 -0.95
C CYS A 20 12.64 3.72 -2.07
N LEU A 21 11.97 3.97 -3.18
CA LEU A 21 12.00 3.05 -4.33
C LEU A 21 13.39 2.96 -4.95
N GLY A 22 14.11 4.08 -5.03
CA GLY A 22 15.48 4.14 -5.52
C GLY A 22 16.45 3.34 -4.66
N ASP A 23 16.35 3.45 -3.34
CA ASP A 23 17.16 2.70 -2.38
C ASP A 23 16.94 1.19 -2.53
N PHE A 24 15.70 0.74 -2.65
CA PHE A 24 15.37 -0.68 -2.91
C PHE A 24 15.82 -1.16 -4.27
N ALA A 25 15.69 -0.33 -5.30
CA ALA A 25 16.06 -0.70 -6.68
C ALA A 25 17.56 -0.63 -6.94
N GLY A 26 18.37 -0.01 -6.06
CA GLY A 26 19.79 0.27 -6.27
C GLY A 26 20.07 1.21 -7.46
N ARG A 27 19.07 1.98 -7.90
CA ARG A 27 19.15 2.94 -9.01
C ARG A 27 18.07 4.01 -8.84
N PRO A 28 18.25 5.20 -9.44
CA PRO A 28 17.20 6.24 -9.41
C PRO A 28 15.88 5.71 -9.96
N VAL A 29 14.79 5.96 -9.21
CA VAL A 29 13.41 5.69 -9.62
C VAL A 29 12.63 6.98 -9.49
N GLN A 30 11.78 7.28 -10.46
CA GLN A 30 10.88 8.41 -10.43
C GLN A 30 9.46 7.95 -10.68
N VAL A 31 8.53 8.41 -9.85
CA VAL A 31 7.13 8.01 -9.89
C VAL A 31 6.24 9.21 -10.23
N SER A 32 5.30 9.01 -11.13
CA SER A 32 4.20 9.97 -11.30
C SER A 32 3.18 9.75 -10.18
N PHE A 33 3.12 10.70 -9.23
CA PHE A 33 2.25 10.63 -8.07
C PHE A 33 1.24 11.78 -8.07
N THR A 34 -0.04 11.44 -8.09
CA THR A 34 -1.13 12.43 -8.08
C THR A 34 -2.21 12.02 -7.07
N PRO A 35 -2.18 12.54 -5.84
CA PRO A 35 -3.19 12.25 -4.85
C PRO A 35 -4.49 13.00 -5.09
N HIS A 36 -5.59 12.41 -4.63
CA HIS A 36 -6.92 13.00 -4.70
C HIS A 36 -7.60 12.99 -3.33
N LEU A 37 -8.30 14.06 -3.02
CA LEU A 37 -9.27 14.09 -1.94
C LEU A 37 -10.60 13.55 -2.45
N VAL A 38 -11.13 12.58 -1.73
CA VAL A 38 -12.44 11.99 -2.01
C VAL A 38 -13.37 12.24 -0.82
N PRO A 39 -14.70 12.31 -1.00
CA PRO A 39 -15.67 12.51 0.09
C PRO A 39 -15.79 11.24 0.95
N MET A 40 -14.71 10.88 1.58
CA MET A 40 -14.52 9.68 2.39
C MET A 40 -13.77 10.06 3.67
N ASN A 41 -14.34 9.76 4.83
CA ASN A 41 -13.79 10.17 6.12
C ASN A 41 -12.46 9.49 6.46
N ARG A 42 -12.26 8.24 6.00
CA ARG A 42 -11.08 7.43 6.33
C ARG A 42 -10.72 6.49 5.18
N GLY A 43 -9.44 6.29 5.03
CA GLY A 43 -8.86 5.33 4.09
C GLY A 43 -7.95 5.97 3.07
N ILE A 44 -6.98 5.19 2.62
CA ILE A 44 -6.15 5.46 1.45
C ILE A 44 -6.37 4.28 0.51
N PHE A 45 -6.66 4.58 -0.75
CA PHE A 45 -6.71 3.60 -1.82
C PHE A 45 -5.70 4.01 -2.89
N ALA A 46 -4.71 3.16 -3.14
CA ALA A 46 -3.74 3.37 -4.18
C ALA A 46 -3.96 2.41 -5.35
N THR A 47 -4.01 2.94 -6.56
CA THR A 47 -3.92 2.17 -7.80
C THR A 47 -2.56 2.44 -8.42
N ILE A 48 -1.76 1.40 -8.57
CA ILE A 48 -0.37 1.50 -8.98
C ILE A 48 -0.18 0.68 -10.26
N TYR A 49 0.29 1.33 -11.30
CA TYR A 49 0.62 0.68 -12.57
C TYR A 49 2.11 0.39 -12.61
N VAL A 50 2.47 -0.85 -12.90
CA VAL A 50 3.87 -1.27 -12.96
C VAL A 50 4.17 -2.01 -14.26
N ASP A 51 5.27 -1.67 -14.89
CA ASP A 51 5.81 -2.44 -16.01
C ASP A 51 6.54 -3.66 -15.44
N LEU A 52 6.20 -4.83 -15.96
CA LEU A 52 6.81 -6.09 -15.55
C LEU A 52 8.18 -6.26 -16.22
N ALA A 53 9.09 -6.93 -15.54
CA ALA A 53 10.34 -7.36 -16.15
C ALA A 53 10.07 -8.23 -17.39
N ARG A 54 11.00 -8.22 -18.34
CA ARG A 54 10.84 -8.97 -19.59
C ARG A 54 10.58 -10.47 -19.31
N GLY A 55 9.45 -10.95 -19.78
CA GLY A 55 9.03 -12.35 -19.61
C GLY A 55 8.34 -12.65 -18.27
N ALA A 56 8.27 -11.69 -17.34
CA ALA A 56 7.54 -11.87 -16.10
C ALA A 56 6.03 -11.74 -16.31
N LEU A 57 5.27 -12.46 -15.50
CA LEU A 57 3.82 -12.47 -15.48
C LEU A 57 3.30 -11.76 -14.21
N PRO A 58 2.05 -11.30 -14.18
CA PRO A 58 1.43 -10.76 -12.97
C PRO A 58 1.43 -11.73 -11.79
N GLU A 59 1.38 -13.03 -12.07
CA GLU A 59 1.47 -14.11 -11.10
C GLU A 59 2.84 -14.16 -10.41
N ASP A 60 3.93 -13.86 -11.14
CA ASP A 60 5.29 -13.79 -10.57
C ASP A 60 5.39 -12.60 -9.59
N LEU A 61 4.81 -11.45 -9.96
CA LEU A 61 4.72 -10.28 -9.08
C LEU A 61 3.91 -10.59 -7.81
N HIS A 62 2.77 -11.28 -7.97
CA HIS A 62 1.96 -11.71 -6.82
C HIS A 62 2.75 -12.65 -5.91
N GLY A 63 3.43 -13.64 -6.47
CA GLY A 63 4.26 -14.58 -5.72
C GLY A 63 5.39 -13.88 -4.95
N ALA A 64 6.08 -12.94 -5.60
CA ALA A 64 7.15 -12.15 -4.98
C ALA A 64 6.63 -11.31 -3.80
N LEU A 65 5.47 -10.65 -3.96
CA LEU A 65 4.84 -9.90 -2.87
C LEU A 65 4.38 -10.82 -1.73
N ALA A 66 3.75 -11.95 -2.05
CA ALA A 66 3.30 -12.91 -1.06
C ALA A 66 4.48 -13.46 -0.24
N GLN A 67 5.60 -13.73 -0.87
CA GLN A 67 6.83 -14.16 -0.20
C GLN A 67 7.44 -13.05 0.66
N ALA A 68 7.55 -11.84 0.12
CA ALA A 68 8.16 -10.70 0.82
C ALA A 68 7.39 -10.31 2.10
N TYR A 69 6.07 -10.49 2.10
CA TYR A 69 5.20 -10.12 3.21
C TYR A 69 4.64 -11.33 3.99
N ALA A 70 5.20 -12.53 3.82
CA ALA A 70 4.71 -13.75 4.46
C ALA A 70 4.69 -13.66 6.00
N GLU A 71 5.73 -13.05 6.57
CA GLU A 71 5.89 -12.92 8.01
C GLU A 71 5.39 -11.56 8.57
N GLU A 72 4.92 -10.67 7.70
CA GLU A 72 4.48 -9.33 8.11
C GLU A 72 3.09 -9.35 8.74
N PRO A 73 2.95 -9.04 10.05
CA PRO A 73 1.69 -9.23 10.77
C PRO A 73 0.55 -8.35 10.26
N PHE A 74 0.87 -7.21 9.65
CA PHE A 74 -0.12 -6.22 9.21
C PHE A 74 -0.26 -6.09 7.69
N VAL A 75 0.49 -6.86 6.91
CA VAL A 75 0.34 -6.88 5.45
C VAL A 75 -0.36 -8.16 5.01
N ARG A 76 -1.32 -8.05 4.11
CA ARG A 76 -2.03 -9.18 3.53
C ARG A 76 -2.01 -9.05 2.01
N VAL A 77 -1.30 -9.93 1.35
CA VAL A 77 -1.40 -10.09 -0.09
C VAL A 77 -2.62 -10.97 -0.37
N LEU A 78 -3.60 -10.39 -1.02
CA LEU A 78 -4.87 -11.05 -1.31
C LEU A 78 -4.73 -11.98 -2.52
N PRO A 79 -5.66 -12.93 -2.71
CA PRO A 79 -5.68 -13.72 -3.94
C PRO A 79 -5.67 -12.84 -5.18
N MET A 80 -5.08 -13.35 -6.26
CA MET A 80 -5.07 -12.66 -7.55
C MET A 80 -6.45 -12.14 -7.93
N ARG A 81 -6.51 -10.93 -8.47
CA ARG A 81 -7.74 -10.26 -8.91
C ARG A 81 -8.75 -9.94 -7.81
N ALA A 82 -8.37 -10.04 -6.53
CA ALA A 82 -9.21 -9.56 -5.43
C ALA A 82 -9.40 -8.04 -5.51
N LEU A 83 -10.56 -7.57 -5.08
CA LEU A 83 -10.92 -6.14 -5.08
C LEU A 83 -10.99 -5.62 -3.64
N PRO A 84 -9.89 -5.15 -3.06
CA PRO A 84 -9.89 -4.58 -1.72
C PRO A 84 -10.69 -3.28 -1.69
N GLN A 85 -11.26 -2.96 -0.54
CA GLN A 85 -11.99 -1.73 -0.29
C GLN A 85 -11.46 -1.09 1.00
N THR A 86 -11.53 0.23 1.11
CA THR A 86 -11.09 0.96 2.31
C THR A 86 -11.82 0.51 3.58
N ARG A 87 -13.09 0.07 3.46
CA ARG A 87 -13.84 -0.48 4.58
C ARG A 87 -13.22 -1.76 5.15
N HIS A 88 -12.50 -2.54 4.36
CA HIS A 88 -11.87 -3.80 4.80
C HIS A 88 -10.69 -3.59 5.77
N VAL A 89 -10.21 -2.36 5.92
CA VAL A 89 -9.08 -2.01 6.79
C VAL A 89 -9.41 -0.94 7.82
N ARG A 90 -10.61 -0.38 7.75
CA ARG A 90 -11.03 0.75 8.60
C ARG A 90 -10.86 0.44 10.08
N GLY A 91 -10.12 1.29 10.80
CA GLY A 91 -9.87 1.16 12.23
C GLY A 91 -8.80 0.13 12.60
N SER A 92 -8.17 -0.52 11.63
CA SER A 92 -7.11 -1.52 11.84
C SER A 92 -5.76 -1.04 11.31
N ASN A 93 -4.69 -1.72 11.74
CA ASN A 93 -3.32 -1.48 11.24
C ASN A 93 -3.01 -2.30 9.97
N LEU A 94 -4.03 -2.83 9.28
CA LEU A 94 -3.85 -3.66 8.11
C LEU A 94 -3.53 -2.83 6.85
N CYS A 95 -2.67 -3.41 6.01
CA CYS A 95 -2.46 -3.06 4.61
C CYS A 95 -2.86 -4.27 3.75
N LEU A 96 -3.82 -4.10 2.85
CA LEU A 96 -4.19 -5.13 1.90
C LEU A 96 -3.63 -4.78 0.52
N ILE A 97 -3.04 -5.77 -0.14
CA ILE A 97 -2.45 -5.62 -1.48
C ILE A 97 -3.08 -6.67 -2.39
N ALA A 98 -3.50 -6.27 -3.58
CA ALA A 98 -3.98 -7.17 -4.62
C ALA A 98 -3.27 -6.90 -5.94
N VAL A 99 -3.04 -7.92 -6.73
CA VAL A 99 -2.41 -7.86 -8.06
C VAL A 99 -3.43 -8.25 -9.12
N HIS A 100 -3.47 -7.45 -10.17
CA HIS A 100 -4.30 -7.69 -11.34
C HIS A 100 -3.44 -7.65 -12.60
N PRO A 101 -3.70 -8.49 -13.61
CA PRO A 101 -3.16 -8.27 -14.94
C PRO A 101 -3.76 -6.95 -15.50
N ASP A 102 -2.93 -6.18 -16.17
CA ASP A 102 -3.42 -5.05 -16.96
C ASP A 102 -3.89 -5.56 -18.33
N ARG A 103 -4.77 -4.81 -19.00
CA ARG A 103 -5.11 -5.04 -20.39
C ARG A 103 -3.95 -4.69 -21.34
N VAL A 104 -2.98 -3.90 -20.87
CA VAL A 104 -1.75 -3.58 -21.59
C VAL A 104 -0.74 -4.70 -21.35
N PRO A 105 -0.27 -5.40 -22.39
CA PRO A 105 0.69 -6.48 -22.23
C PRO A 105 1.98 -6.02 -21.52
N GLY A 106 2.53 -6.85 -20.66
CA GLY A 106 3.75 -6.54 -19.91
C GLY A 106 3.54 -5.61 -18.71
N ARG A 107 2.28 -5.34 -18.32
CA ARG A 107 1.95 -4.51 -17.15
C ARG A 107 1.07 -5.25 -16.16
N ALA A 108 1.19 -4.84 -14.90
CA ALA A 108 0.26 -5.24 -13.84
C ALA A 108 -0.28 -4.00 -13.12
N ILE A 109 -1.42 -4.21 -12.44
CA ILE A 109 -2.05 -3.21 -11.60
C ILE A 109 -2.02 -3.74 -10.18
N LEU A 110 -1.42 -2.95 -9.26
CA LEU A 110 -1.54 -3.23 -7.84
C LEU A 110 -2.59 -2.30 -7.23
N LEU A 111 -3.43 -2.90 -6.39
CA LEU A 111 -4.37 -2.17 -5.55
C LEU A 111 -3.91 -2.29 -4.11
N SER A 112 -3.75 -1.17 -3.42
CA SER A 112 -3.39 -1.17 -2.01
C SER A 112 -4.36 -0.33 -1.21
N VAL A 113 -4.78 -0.82 -0.04
CA VAL A 113 -5.65 -0.09 0.87
C VAL A 113 -5.13 -0.12 2.29
N THR A 114 -5.18 1.04 2.95
CA THR A 114 -4.85 1.21 4.37
C THR A 114 -5.83 2.17 5.02
N ASP A 115 -5.92 2.14 6.35
CA ASP A 115 -6.55 3.20 7.12
C ASP A 115 -5.55 4.34 7.30
N ASN A 116 -5.88 5.54 6.81
CA ASN A 116 -5.00 6.71 6.84
C ASN A 116 -4.66 7.20 8.25
N LEU A 117 -5.52 6.94 9.25
CA LEU A 117 -5.32 7.38 10.64
C LEU A 117 -4.63 6.31 11.50
N VAL A 118 -4.70 5.03 11.11
CA VAL A 118 -4.05 3.93 11.82
C VAL A 118 -2.77 3.54 11.10
N LYS A 119 -2.80 2.67 10.08
CA LYS A 119 -1.59 2.23 9.36
C LYS A 119 -0.87 3.40 8.69
N GLY A 120 -1.60 4.38 8.18
CA GLY A 120 -1.03 5.57 7.55
C GLY A 120 -0.50 6.64 8.53
N ALA A 121 -0.71 6.49 9.83
CA ALA A 121 -0.30 7.50 10.82
C ALA A 121 -0.01 6.88 12.19
N SER A 122 -0.95 6.97 13.15
CA SER A 122 -0.72 6.60 14.55
C SER A 122 -0.39 5.11 14.74
N GLY A 123 -1.01 4.22 13.98
CA GLY A 123 -0.76 2.79 14.07
C GLY A 123 0.67 2.44 13.64
N GLN A 124 1.18 3.05 12.58
CA GLN A 124 2.56 2.89 12.14
C GLN A 124 3.55 3.44 13.19
N ALA A 125 3.23 4.56 13.82
CA ALA A 125 4.06 5.12 14.89
C ALA A 125 4.14 4.17 16.10
N VAL A 126 3.03 3.57 16.53
CA VAL A 126 3.00 2.58 17.60
C VAL A 126 3.74 1.30 17.20
N GLN A 127 3.58 0.84 15.96
CA GLN A 127 4.31 -0.32 15.42
C GLN A 127 5.83 -0.10 15.47
N ASN A 128 6.30 1.06 15.01
CA ASN A 128 7.71 1.43 15.08
C ASN A 128 8.21 1.51 16.53
N MET A 129 7.43 2.08 17.44
CA MET A 129 7.75 2.14 18.86
C MET A 129 7.90 0.73 19.45
N ASN A 130 6.98 -0.19 19.14
CA ASN A 130 7.05 -1.57 19.61
C ASN A 130 8.37 -2.22 19.18
N ILE A 131 8.73 -2.09 17.90
CA ILE A 131 9.99 -2.64 17.35
C ILE A 131 11.20 -2.03 18.06
N LEU A 132 11.24 -0.70 18.22
CA LEU A 132 12.35 0.00 18.85
C LEU A 132 12.55 -0.41 20.34
N LEU A 133 11.46 -0.71 21.03
CA LEU A 133 11.48 -1.11 22.43
C LEU A 133 11.60 -2.63 22.63
N GLY A 134 11.72 -3.42 21.56
CA GLY A 134 11.78 -4.88 21.63
C GLY A 134 10.48 -5.53 22.09
N LEU A 135 9.34 -4.84 21.97
CA LEU A 135 8.02 -5.37 22.25
C LEU A 135 7.50 -6.19 21.04
N PRO A 136 6.57 -7.13 21.25
CA PRO A 136 5.89 -7.74 20.12
C PRO A 136 5.27 -6.67 19.23
N GLU A 137 5.58 -6.71 17.95
CA GLU A 137 5.19 -5.68 16.95
C GLU A 137 3.70 -5.38 16.95
N THR A 138 2.88 -6.39 17.25
CA THR A 138 1.41 -6.30 17.26
C THR A 138 0.81 -5.72 18.54
N THR A 139 1.64 -5.38 19.54
CA THR A 139 1.15 -4.89 20.84
C THR A 139 0.27 -3.66 20.69
N GLY A 140 -0.97 -3.75 21.14
CA GLY A 140 -1.98 -2.68 21.05
C GLY A 140 -2.59 -2.46 19.65
N LEU A 141 -2.14 -3.19 18.62
CA LEU A 141 -2.53 -2.98 17.23
C LEU A 141 -3.36 -4.12 16.62
N ALA A 142 -3.48 -5.25 17.30
CA ALA A 142 -4.21 -6.44 16.82
C ALA A 142 -5.75 -6.23 16.86
N ARG A 143 -6.22 -5.19 16.18
CA ARG A 143 -7.66 -4.88 16.07
C ARG A 143 -8.22 -5.36 14.75
N GLN A 144 -9.41 -5.95 14.80
CA GLN A 144 -10.18 -6.25 13.59
C GLN A 144 -10.70 -4.96 12.96
N PRO A 145 -10.84 -4.90 11.63
CA PRO A 145 -11.47 -3.78 10.97
C PRO A 145 -12.87 -3.51 11.49
N LEU A 146 -13.21 -2.22 11.62
CA LEU A 146 -14.55 -1.77 11.94
C LEU A 146 -15.41 -1.88 10.68
N PHE A 147 -16.14 -2.97 10.54
CA PHE A 147 -17.09 -3.20 9.46
C PHE A 147 -18.50 -3.06 10.03
N PRO A 148 -19.47 -2.37 9.44
CA PRO A 148 -19.66 -2.08 8.02
C PRO A 148 -18.91 -0.88 7.48
#